data_ba972c9cd5239f4d68daf039b1dc566d
#
_entry.id   ba972c9cd5239f4d68daf039b1dc566d
#
_cell.length_a   1.000
_cell.length_b   1.000
_cell.length_c   1.000
_cell.angle_alpha   90.00
_cell.angle_beta   90.00
_cell.angle_gamma   90.00
#
_symmetry.space_group_name_H-M   'P 1'
#
loop_
_entity.id
_entity.type
_entity.pdbx_description
1 polymer ?
#
loop_
_entity_poly.entity_id
_entity_poly.type
_entity_poly.pdbx_seq_one_letter_code
_entity_poly.pdbx_strand_id
1 'polypeptide(L)'
;MDKVKNRLVRKEFVVPFVLVTSLFFIWGFARAILDVLNKHFQMSMDITLTRSSMIQATTYIGYFLMAIPAGMFITRFGYRRGVVLGLTLFGLGSLMFIPGEGLNSFDFFLVSLFVIGCGLVVLETAANPYITELGDPATAPSRLNLAQSFNGLGSVSYTHLTLP
;
A
#
# COMPACT_ATOMS: atom_id res chain seq x y z
N MET A 1 43.51 0.15 6.18
CA MET A 1 42.11 0.02 6.65
C MET A 1 41.28 0.97 5.83
N ASP A 2 40.77 0.49 4.69
CA ASP A 2 39.87 1.27 3.84
C ASP A 2 38.58 1.57 4.60
N LYS A 3 38.32 2.85 4.81
CA LYS A 3 37.00 3.34 5.22
C LYS A 3 36.03 3.00 4.09
N VAL A 4 35.45 1.81 4.09
CA VAL A 4 34.26 1.51 3.30
C VAL A 4 33.21 2.53 3.78
N LYS A 5 33.05 3.57 2.98
CA LYS A 5 32.06 4.61 3.19
C LYS A 5 30.72 3.88 3.16
N ASN A 6 30.11 3.61 4.33
CA ASN A 6 28.81 2.95 4.46
C ASN A 6 27.77 3.79 3.71
N ARG A 7 27.66 3.57 2.41
CA ARG A 7 26.66 4.23 1.58
C ARG A 7 25.34 3.59 1.90
N LEU A 8 24.34 4.40 2.14
CA LEU A 8 22.96 3.94 2.39
C LEU A 8 22.48 3.00 1.27
N VAL A 9 22.81 3.34 0.02
CA VAL A 9 22.47 2.56 -1.19
C VAL A 9 23.71 2.48 -2.09
N ARG A 10 23.96 1.32 -2.68
CA ARG A 10 24.99 1.18 -3.73
C ARG A 10 24.53 1.88 -5.00
N LYS A 11 25.48 2.42 -5.79
CA LYS A 11 25.15 3.17 -7.02
C LYS A 11 24.25 2.41 -7.99
N GLU A 12 24.44 1.10 -8.09
CA GLU A 12 23.68 0.18 -8.93
C GLU A 12 22.22 0.01 -8.50
N PHE A 13 21.91 0.26 -7.22
CA PHE A 13 20.57 0.10 -6.63
C PHE A 13 19.83 1.43 -6.39
N VAL A 14 20.42 2.56 -6.79
CA VAL A 14 19.80 3.88 -6.57
C VAL A 14 18.45 3.99 -7.29
N VAL A 15 18.37 3.55 -8.54
CA VAL A 15 17.13 3.61 -9.31
C VAL A 15 16.03 2.72 -8.70
N PRO A 16 16.26 1.42 -8.44
CA PRO A 16 15.28 0.59 -7.72
C PRO A 16 14.88 1.18 -6.37
N PHE A 17 15.84 1.72 -5.62
CA PHE A 17 15.56 2.32 -4.31
C PHE A 17 14.64 3.53 -4.41
N VAL A 18 14.91 4.45 -5.35
CA VAL A 18 14.05 5.63 -5.59
C VAL A 18 12.65 5.20 -6.02
N LEU A 19 12.54 4.25 -6.95
CA LEU A 19 11.25 3.75 -7.42
C LEU A 19 10.44 3.12 -6.28
N VAL A 20 11.05 2.27 -5.47
CA VAL A 20 10.34 1.64 -4.34
C VAL A 20 9.97 2.67 -3.27
N THR A 21 10.86 3.62 -2.97
CA THR A 21 10.57 4.71 -2.02
C THR A 21 9.42 5.60 -2.52
N SER A 22 9.36 5.86 -3.82
CA SER A 22 8.22 6.58 -4.44
C SER A 22 6.92 5.78 -4.32
N LEU A 23 6.97 4.45 -4.44
CA LEU A 23 5.81 3.58 -4.20
C LEU A 23 5.32 3.69 -2.75
N PHE A 24 6.21 3.76 -1.77
CA PHE A 24 5.82 3.98 -0.37
C PHE A 24 5.08 5.31 -0.19
N PHE A 25 5.54 6.38 -0.85
CA PHE A 25 4.84 7.67 -0.82
C PHE A 25 3.43 7.58 -1.42
N ILE A 26 3.33 7.03 -2.64
CA ILE A 26 2.05 6.85 -3.34
C ILE A 26 1.10 5.98 -2.52
N TRP A 27 1.61 4.93 -1.91
CA TRP A 27 0.83 4.03 -1.07
C TRP A 27 0.31 4.73 0.19
N GLY A 28 1.15 5.50 0.90
CA GLY A 28 0.70 6.30 2.05
C GLY A 28 -0.37 7.31 1.67
N PHE A 29 -0.18 7.98 0.54
CA PHE A 29 -1.15 8.92 -0.04
C PHE A 29 -2.48 8.23 -0.38
N ALA A 30 -2.45 7.09 -1.10
CA ALA A 30 -3.63 6.33 -1.48
C ALA A 30 -4.40 5.81 -0.26
N ARG A 31 -3.69 5.36 0.80
CA ARG A 31 -4.31 4.91 2.04
C ARG A 31 -5.05 6.05 2.75
N ALA A 32 -4.45 7.23 2.81
CA ALA A 32 -5.10 8.40 3.39
C ALA A 32 -6.35 8.83 2.60
N ILE A 33 -6.35 8.71 1.26
CA ILE A 33 -7.55 8.90 0.44
C ILE A 33 -8.66 7.94 0.87
N LEU A 34 -8.36 6.65 1.02
CA LEU A 34 -9.36 5.64 1.41
C LEU A 34 -9.99 5.94 2.77
N ASP A 35 -9.18 6.40 3.74
CA ASP A 35 -9.67 6.75 5.07
C ASP A 35 -10.63 7.95 5.03
N VAL A 36 -10.32 8.99 4.26
CA VAL A 36 -11.19 10.17 4.10
C VAL A 36 -12.43 9.83 3.26
N LEU A 37 -12.27 9.04 2.21
CA LEU A 37 -13.38 8.58 1.39
C LEU A 37 -14.38 7.76 2.21
N ASN A 38 -13.89 6.90 3.10
CA ASN A 38 -14.72 6.15 4.04
C ASN A 38 -15.56 7.12 4.92
N LYS A 39 -14.92 8.15 5.47
CA LYS A 39 -15.60 9.16 6.29
C LYS A 39 -16.65 9.95 5.47
N HIS A 40 -16.33 10.27 4.23
CA HIS A 40 -17.25 10.96 3.32
C HIS A 40 -18.48 10.09 3.01
N PHE A 41 -18.30 8.81 2.75
CA PHE A 41 -19.41 7.87 2.55
C PHE A 41 -20.28 7.70 3.79
N GLN A 42 -19.69 7.71 4.98
CA GLN A 42 -20.45 7.71 6.24
C GLN A 42 -21.40 8.89 6.33
N MET A 43 -20.95 10.08 5.92
CA MET A 43 -21.73 11.31 6.02
C MET A 43 -22.76 11.47 4.89
N SER A 44 -22.43 11.03 3.67
CA SER A 44 -23.27 11.26 2.47
C SER A 44 -24.36 10.21 2.27
N MET A 45 -24.12 8.97 2.70
CA MET A 45 -25.06 7.85 2.52
C MET A 45 -25.86 7.51 3.78
N ASP A 46 -25.77 8.32 4.84
CA ASP A 46 -26.42 8.09 6.15
C ASP A 46 -26.19 6.66 6.67
N ILE A 47 -24.96 6.17 6.46
CA ILE A 47 -24.57 4.78 6.75
C ILE A 47 -24.48 4.62 8.26
N THR A 48 -25.17 3.63 8.80
CA THR A 48 -25.08 3.26 10.21
C THR A 48 -23.64 2.93 10.62
N LEU A 49 -23.32 3.15 11.89
CA LEU A 49 -21.99 2.82 12.45
C LEU A 49 -21.57 1.37 12.15
N THR A 50 -22.52 0.46 12.12
CA THR A 50 -22.29 -0.95 11.78
C THR A 50 -21.82 -1.13 10.34
N ARG A 51 -22.42 -0.46 9.37
CA ARG A 51 -21.99 -0.53 7.96
C ARG A 51 -20.62 0.12 7.74
N SER A 52 -20.32 1.19 8.46
CA SER A 52 -19.00 1.81 8.46
C SER A 52 -17.92 0.86 8.99
N SER A 53 -18.21 0.11 10.05
CA SER A 53 -17.29 -0.90 10.56
C SER A 53 -17.06 -2.04 9.57
N MET A 54 -18.06 -2.41 8.76
CA MET A 54 -17.91 -3.40 7.69
C MET A 54 -16.90 -2.97 6.62
N ILE A 55 -16.80 -1.69 6.30
CA ILE A 55 -15.83 -1.15 5.35
C ILE A 55 -14.41 -1.46 5.80
N GLN A 56 -14.07 -1.14 7.05
CA GLN A 56 -12.75 -1.45 7.60
C GLN A 56 -12.54 -2.96 7.76
N ALA A 57 -13.53 -3.67 8.28
CA ALA A 57 -13.44 -5.12 8.46
C ALA A 57 -13.16 -5.85 7.15
N THR A 58 -13.82 -5.47 6.06
CA THR A 58 -13.62 -6.07 4.73
C THR A 58 -12.20 -5.88 4.23
N THR A 59 -11.64 -4.68 4.39
CA THR A 59 -10.25 -4.41 4.02
C THR A 59 -9.28 -5.26 4.83
N TYR A 60 -9.46 -5.35 6.15
CA TYR A 60 -8.60 -6.17 7.02
C TYR A 60 -8.77 -7.68 6.79
N ILE A 61 -9.97 -8.14 6.43
CA ILE A 61 -10.18 -9.53 5.99
C ILE A 61 -9.38 -9.81 4.72
N GLY A 62 -9.36 -8.90 3.75
CA GLY A 62 -8.50 -9.00 2.56
C GLY A 62 -7.02 -9.12 2.93
N TYR A 63 -6.55 -8.29 3.88
CA TYR A 63 -5.18 -8.39 4.41
C TYR A 63 -4.90 -9.75 5.04
N PHE A 64 -5.79 -10.21 5.92
CA PHE A 64 -5.61 -11.48 6.62
C PHE A 64 -5.57 -12.68 5.67
N LEU A 65 -6.54 -12.78 4.77
CA LEU A 65 -6.63 -13.90 3.83
C LEU A 65 -5.49 -13.92 2.81
N MET A 66 -5.03 -12.75 2.37
CA MET A 66 -4.01 -12.64 1.33
C MET A 66 -2.57 -12.66 1.88
N ALA A 67 -2.36 -12.49 3.19
CA ALA A 67 -1.02 -12.43 3.79
C ALA A 67 -0.18 -13.68 3.49
N ILE A 68 -0.74 -14.87 3.72
CA ILE A 68 -0.05 -16.15 3.46
C ILE A 68 0.15 -16.38 1.96
N PRO A 69 -0.88 -16.30 1.08
CA PRO A 69 -0.70 -16.42 -0.37
C PRO A 69 0.31 -15.42 -0.95
N ALA A 70 0.31 -14.17 -0.45
CA ALA A 70 1.27 -13.15 -0.87
C ALA A 70 2.71 -13.56 -0.55
N GLY A 71 2.97 -14.02 0.69
CA GLY A 71 4.27 -14.51 1.10
C GLY A 71 4.74 -15.69 0.24
N MET A 72 3.87 -16.66 0.01
CA MET A 72 4.16 -17.83 -0.86
C MET A 72 4.43 -17.42 -2.31
N PHE A 73 3.68 -16.46 -2.84
CA PHE A 73 3.89 -15.94 -4.19
C PHE A 73 5.25 -15.27 -4.31
N ILE A 74 5.59 -14.40 -3.36
CA ILE A 74 6.83 -13.62 -3.37
C ILE A 74 8.06 -14.53 -3.21
N THR A 75 8.01 -15.52 -2.33
CA THR A 75 9.11 -16.50 -2.17
C THR A 75 9.35 -17.32 -3.44
N ARG A 76 8.30 -17.62 -4.20
CA ARG A 76 8.40 -18.40 -5.44
C ARG A 76 8.78 -17.55 -6.66
N PHE A 77 8.25 -16.35 -6.79
CA PHE A 77 8.34 -15.53 -8.01
C PHE A 77 9.18 -14.27 -7.85
N GLY A 78 9.60 -13.96 -6.63
CA GLY A 78 10.45 -12.82 -6.28
C GLY A 78 9.68 -11.51 -6.06
N TYR A 79 10.34 -10.54 -5.44
CA TYR A 79 9.76 -9.26 -5.02
C TYR A 79 9.22 -8.43 -6.17
N ARG A 80 9.93 -8.37 -7.31
CA ARG A 80 9.51 -7.57 -8.47
C ARG A 80 8.14 -7.98 -8.98
N ARG A 81 7.90 -9.30 -9.11
CA ARG A 81 6.59 -9.82 -9.54
C ARG A 81 5.53 -9.61 -8.47
N GLY A 82 5.91 -9.70 -7.19
CA GLY A 82 5.03 -9.35 -6.07
C GLY A 82 4.55 -7.92 -6.14
N VAL A 83 5.44 -6.94 -6.37
CA VAL A 83 5.07 -5.53 -6.53
C VAL A 83 4.11 -5.33 -7.72
N VAL A 84 4.40 -5.94 -8.88
CA VAL A 84 3.51 -5.85 -10.05
C VAL A 84 2.14 -6.44 -9.75
N LEU A 85 2.07 -7.61 -9.12
CA LEU A 85 0.79 -8.23 -8.73
C LEU A 85 0.01 -7.34 -7.77
N GLY A 86 0.66 -6.81 -6.75
CA GLY A 86 0.02 -5.92 -5.78
C GLY A 86 -0.52 -4.64 -6.40
N LEU A 87 0.26 -3.99 -7.29
CA LEU A 87 -0.18 -2.82 -8.05
C LEU A 87 -1.36 -3.14 -8.97
N THR A 88 -1.35 -4.32 -9.61
CA THR A 88 -2.45 -4.76 -10.48
C THR A 88 -3.73 -4.97 -9.68
N LEU A 89 -3.66 -5.67 -8.55
CA LEU A 89 -4.82 -5.87 -7.67
C LEU A 89 -5.34 -4.54 -7.11
N PHE A 90 -4.45 -3.66 -6.67
CA PHE A 90 -4.83 -2.32 -6.19
C PHE A 90 -5.51 -1.51 -7.29
N GLY A 91 -4.94 -1.50 -8.50
CA GLY A 91 -5.51 -0.80 -9.66
C GLY A 91 -6.86 -1.36 -10.07
N LEU A 92 -7.01 -2.68 -10.14
CA LEU A 92 -8.28 -3.33 -10.45
C LEU A 92 -9.35 -3.00 -9.40
N GLY A 93 -9.02 -3.12 -8.11
CA GLY A 93 -9.94 -2.76 -7.03
C GLY A 93 -10.36 -1.30 -7.08
N SER A 94 -9.43 -0.39 -7.41
CA SER A 94 -9.73 1.03 -7.58
C SER A 94 -10.63 1.30 -8.81
N LEU A 95 -10.41 0.62 -9.92
CA LEU A 95 -11.25 0.73 -11.12
C LEU A 95 -12.66 0.18 -10.91
N MET A 96 -12.83 -0.80 -10.01
CA MET A 96 -14.15 -1.33 -9.66
C MET A 96 -15.06 -0.30 -8.98
N PHE A 97 -14.52 0.79 -8.41
CA PHE A 97 -15.36 1.86 -7.88
C PHE A 97 -16.20 2.55 -8.95
N ILE A 98 -15.69 2.65 -10.19
CA ILE A 98 -16.38 3.36 -11.30
C ILE A 98 -17.76 2.71 -11.61
N PRO A 99 -17.85 1.38 -11.90
CA PRO A 99 -19.14 0.75 -12.08
C PRO A 99 -19.96 0.66 -10.79
N GLY A 100 -19.31 0.63 -9.62
CA GLY A 100 -19.97 0.58 -8.31
C GLY A 100 -20.84 1.79 -8.03
N GLU A 101 -20.42 2.97 -8.45
CA GLU A 101 -21.22 4.21 -8.37
C GLU A 101 -22.51 4.11 -9.20
N GLY A 102 -22.43 3.60 -10.42
CA GLY A 102 -23.59 3.40 -11.30
C GLY A 102 -24.56 2.33 -10.81
N LEU A 103 -24.09 1.31 -10.11
CA LEU A 103 -24.92 0.23 -9.55
C LEU A 103 -25.56 0.58 -8.21
N ASN A 104 -25.11 1.65 -7.54
CA ASN A 104 -25.57 2.08 -6.21
C ASN A 104 -25.57 0.94 -5.17
N SER A 105 -24.62 0.00 -5.32
CA SER A 105 -24.55 -1.24 -4.52
C SER A 105 -23.45 -1.17 -3.47
N PHE A 106 -23.83 -1.19 -2.20
CA PHE A 106 -22.92 -1.24 -1.07
C PHE A 106 -22.03 -2.51 -1.08
N ASP A 107 -22.61 -3.65 -1.47
CA ASP A 107 -21.87 -4.93 -1.51
C ASP A 107 -20.78 -4.90 -2.57
N PHE A 108 -21.05 -4.29 -3.73
CA PHE A 108 -20.04 -4.11 -4.78
C PHE A 108 -18.89 -3.21 -4.31
N PHE A 109 -19.22 -2.17 -3.54
CA PHE A 109 -18.22 -1.31 -2.92
C PHE A 109 -17.33 -2.10 -1.93
N LEU A 110 -17.92 -2.96 -1.09
CA LEU A 110 -17.16 -3.82 -0.18
C LEU A 110 -16.23 -4.79 -0.93
N VAL A 111 -16.69 -5.39 -2.03
CA VAL A 111 -15.84 -6.26 -2.87
C VAL A 111 -14.66 -5.49 -3.44
N SER A 112 -14.87 -4.26 -3.91
CA SER A 112 -13.79 -3.39 -4.40
C SER A 112 -12.74 -3.10 -3.32
N LEU A 113 -13.17 -2.80 -2.11
CA LEU A 113 -12.30 -2.60 -0.95
C LEU A 113 -11.53 -3.86 -0.54
N PHE A 114 -12.17 -5.03 -0.63
CA PHE A 114 -11.52 -6.31 -0.39
C PHE A 114 -10.37 -6.53 -1.38
N VAL A 115 -10.60 -6.29 -2.68
CA VAL A 115 -9.57 -6.43 -3.72
C VAL A 115 -8.43 -5.43 -3.49
N ILE A 116 -8.75 -4.19 -3.11
CA ILE A 116 -7.75 -3.18 -2.72
C ILE A 116 -6.93 -3.67 -1.53
N GLY A 117 -7.57 -4.19 -0.48
CA GLY A 117 -6.91 -4.76 0.69
C GLY A 117 -5.94 -5.89 0.33
N CYS A 118 -6.35 -6.81 -0.56
CA CYS A 118 -5.49 -7.85 -1.10
C CYS A 118 -4.27 -7.25 -1.84
N GLY A 119 -4.47 -6.22 -2.65
CA GLY A 119 -3.39 -5.53 -3.36
C GLY A 119 -2.40 -4.86 -2.41
N LEU A 120 -2.91 -4.18 -1.39
CA LEU A 120 -2.08 -3.49 -0.39
C LEU A 120 -1.19 -4.46 0.38
N VAL A 121 -1.72 -5.59 0.86
CA VAL A 121 -0.90 -6.57 1.60
C VAL A 121 0.17 -7.22 0.72
N VAL A 122 -0.12 -7.49 -0.55
CA VAL A 122 0.89 -8.01 -1.50
C VAL A 122 2.00 -6.99 -1.72
N LEU A 123 1.66 -5.70 -1.88
CA LEU A 123 2.64 -4.62 -1.99
C LEU A 123 3.50 -4.52 -0.74
N GLU A 124 2.90 -4.53 0.43
CA GLU A 124 3.59 -4.40 1.71
C GLU A 124 4.54 -5.57 1.96
N THR A 125 4.08 -6.79 1.69
CA THR A 125 4.88 -8.01 1.85
C THR A 125 6.04 -8.07 0.87
N ALA A 126 5.92 -7.48 -0.33
CA ALA A 126 6.99 -7.43 -1.33
C ALA A 126 7.96 -6.26 -1.11
N ALA A 127 7.45 -5.06 -0.86
CA ALA A 127 8.25 -3.83 -0.86
C ALA A 127 9.14 -3.70 0.39
N ASN A 128 8.64 -4.10 1.57
CA ASN A 128 9.42 -4.01 2.82
C ASN A 128 10.70 -4.84 2.79
N PRO A 129 10.68 -6.16 2.49
CA PRO A 129 11.91 -6.94 2.37
C PRO A 129 12.78 -6.48 1.18
N TYR A 130 12.17 -6.12 0.05
CA TYR A 130 12.91 -5.71 -1.13
C TYR A 130 13.80 -4.50 -0.86
N ILE A 131 13.28 -3.49 -0.14
CA ILE A 131 14.09 -2.29 0.18
C ILE A 131 15.26 -2.61 1.11
N THR A 132 15.13 -3.62 1.96
CA THR A 132 16.23 -4.05 2.85
C THR A 132 17.34 -4.79 2.11
N GLU A 133 17.07 -5.37 0.96
CA GLU A 133 18.04 -6.07 0.12
C GLU A 133 18.81 -5.16 -0.85
N LEU A 134 18.41 -3.89 -1.01
CA LEU A 134 19.01 -2.96 -1.97
C LEU A 134 20.35 -2.35 -1.51
N GLY A 135 21.12 -3.05 -0.69
CA GLY A 135 22.42 -2.55 -0.24
C GLY A 135 23.05 -3.37 0.88
N ASP A 136 23.91 -2.73 1.68
CA ASP A 136 24.59 -3.37 2.80
C ASP A 136 23.58 -3.76 3.90
N PRO A 137 23.63 -4.99 4.44
CA PRO A 137 22.78 -5.40 5.56
C PRO A 137 22.88 -4.47 6.78
N ALA A 138 24.04 -3.90 7.05
CA ALA A 138 24.25 -2.96 8.17
C ALA A 138 23.42 -1.67 8.03
N THR A 139 23.04 -1.27 6.82
CA THR A 139 22.23 -0.07 6.53
C THR A 139 20.78 -0.40 6.18
N ALA A 140 20.36 -1.66 6.23
CA ALA A 140 19.01 -2.10 5.90
C ALA A 140 17.93 -1.40 6.75
N PRO A 141 18.07 -1.26 8.09
CA PRO A 141 17.09 -0.53 8.90
C PRO A 141 16.93 0.94 8.47
N SER A 142 18.05 1.60 8.13
CA SER A 142 18.03 3.00 7.71
C SER A 142 17.30 3.19 6.36
N ARG A 143 17.47 2.25 5.42
CA ARG A 143 16.73 2.25 4.15
C ARG A 143 15.24 2.07 4.36
N LEU A 144 14.86 1.10 5.20
CA LEU A 144 13.47 0.84 5.52
C LEU A 144 12.82 2.04 6.21
N ASN A 145 13.49 2.61 7.21
CA ASN A 145 12.99 3.79 7.92
C ASN A 145 12.81 4.99 6.99
N LEU A 146 13.75 5.21 6.06
CA LEU A 146 13.62 6.27 5.07
C LEU A 146 12.41 6.05 4.17
N ALA A 147 12.20 4.84 3.65
CA ALA A 147 11.03 4.52 2.82
C ALA A 147 9.72 4.68 3.60
N GLN A 148 9.67 4.22 4.85
CA GLN A 148 8.49 4.40 5.72
C GLN A 148 8.22 5.88 6.04
N SER A 149 9.27 6.71 6.14
CA SER A 149 9.10 8.15 6.30
C SER A 149 8.41 8.79 5.07
N PHE A 150 8.72 8.31 3.86
CA PHE A 150 8.02 8.73 2.65
C PHE A 150 6.56 8.26 2.62
N ASN A 151 6.26 7.07 3.16
CA ASN A 151 4.89 6.62 3.34
C ASN A 151 4.11 7.57 4.28
N GLY A 152 4.68 7.90 5.43
CA GLY A 152 4.11 8.89 6.34
C GLY A 152 3.92 10.27 5.70
N LEU A 153 4.92 10.73 4.93
CA LEU A 153 4.84 11.99 4.20
C LEU A 153 3.69 11.98 3.18
N GLY A 154 3.49 10.88 2.46
CA GLY A 154 2.36 10.71 1.54
C GLY A 154 1.01 10.85 2.24
N SER A 155 0.85 10.20 3.39
CA SER A 155 -0.36 10.27 4.19
C SER A 155 -0.63 11.69 4.71
N VAL A 156 0.38 12.36 5.27
CA VAL A 156 0.27 13.74 5.77
C VAL A 156 -0.01 14.73 4.64
N SER A 157 0.61 14.56 3.47
CA SER A 157 0.38 15.44 2.31
C SER A 157 -1.09 15.45 1.90
N TYR A 158 -1.74 14.30 1.88
CA TYR A 158 -3.16 14.22 1.56
C TYR A 158 -4.02 14.92 2.62
N THR A 159 -3.73 14.69 3.90
CA THR A 159 -4.47 15.30 5.01
C THR A 159 -4.40 16.84 4.95
N HIS A 160 -3.23 17.40 4.63
CA HIS A 160 -3.08 18.86 4.49
C HIS A 160 -3.77 19.44 3.25
N LEU A 161 -3.93 18.66 2.18
CA LEU A 161 -4.60 19.11 0.97
C LEU A 161 -6.14 19.10 1.08
N THR A 162 -6.69 18.31 2.01
CA THR A 162 -8.13 18.04 2.10
C THR A 162 -8.81 18.58 3.35
N LEU A 163 -8.06 18.99 4.36
CA LEU A 163 -8.60 19.66 5.52
C LEU A 163 -8.53 21.18 5.33
N PRO A 164 -9.64 21.92 5.55
CA PRO A 164 -9.66 23.37 5.52
C PRO A 164 -8.84 23.98 6.64
#